data_3feeb7470367bf0f778d4b98bcaae0d2
#
_entry.id   3feeb7470367bf0f778d4b98bcaae0d2
#
_cell.length_a   1.000
_cell.length_b   1.000
_cell.length_c   1.000
_cell.angle_alpha   90.00
_cell.angle_beta   90.00
_cell.angle_gamma   90.00
#
_symmetry.space_group_name_H-M   'P 1'
#
loop_
_entity.id
_entity.type
_entity.pdbx_description
1 polymer ?
#
loop_
_entity_poly.entity_id
_entity_poly.type
_entity_poly.pdbx_seq_one_letter_code
_entity_poly.pdbx_strand_id
1 'polypeptide(L)'
;MEPKLFEKYVREGTLRIVWRDFPYQGQESVDAALAARAAQEQGEFWGYHDLLYNNQSSGNSGGYSEENLISFAEEAGLDTQRFEDDLRSARYEETVQADFQEGQSLGISGTPTFFINDQVLVGFQPLEVFEQAIEDARREASEGG
;
A
#
# COMPACT_ATOMS: atom_id res chain seq x y z
N MET A 1 4.54 2.98 6.75
CA MET A 1 4.50 1.73 7.55
C MET A 1 5.72 1.71 8.43
N GLU A 2 5.61 1.20 9.66
CA GLU A 2 6.73 1.19 10.58
C GLU A 2 7.87 0.30 10.08
N PRO A 3 9.03 0.86 9.69
CA PRO A 3 10.17 0.07 9.19
C PRO A 3 10.58 -1.05 10.15
N LYS A 4 10.33 -0.86 11.45
CA LYS A 4 10.62 -1.83 12.51
C LYS A 4 9.84 -3.14 12.37
N LEU A 5 8.57 -3.08 11.89
CA LEU A 5 7.79 -4.30 11.64
C LEU A 5 8.36 -5.11 10.48
N PHE A 6 8.84 -4.43 9.44
CA PHE A 6 9.54 -5.08 8.33
C PHE A 6 10.81 -5.78 8.80
N GLU A 7 11.66 -5.05 9.52
CA GLU A 7 12.94 -5.61 9.97
C GLU A 7 12.77 -6.77 10.94
N LYS A 8 11.82 -6.64 11.88
CA LYS A 8 11.63 -7.62 12.94
C LYS A 8 10.86 -8.86 12.47
N TYR A 9 9.74 -8.68 11.78
CA TYR A 9 8.80 -9.78 11.53
C TYR A 9 8.81 -10.29 10.08
N VAL A 10 8.99 -9.40 9.10
CA VAL A 10 8.99 -9.82 7.69
C VAL A 10 10.31 -10.51 7.33
N ARG A 11 11.44 -9.95 7.77
CA ARG A 11 12.76 -10.58 7.55
C ARG A 11 12.90 -11.94 8.23
N GLU A 12 12.29 -12.12 9.39
CA GLU A 12 12.28 -13.40 10.10
C GLU A 12 11.30 -14.42 9.51
N GLY A 13 10.49 -14.02 8.53
CA GLY A 13 9.47 -14.87 7.93
C GLY A 13 8.22 -15.10 8.79
N THR A 14 8.08 -14.36 9.89
CA THR A 14 6.92 -14.44 10.78
C THR A 14 5.70 -13.74 10.19
N LEU A 15 5.91 -12.65 9.45
CA LEU A 15 4.87 -11.80 8.90
C LEU A 15 5.02 -11.67 7.39
N ARG A 16 3.90 -11.77 6.68
CA ARG A 16 3.77 -11.34 5.29
C ARG A 16 2.85 -10.13 5.22
N ILE A 17 3.31 -9.05 4.62
CA ILE A 17 2.50 -7.85 4.39
C ILE A 17 1.94 -7.90 2.98
N VAL A 18 0.64 -7.70 2.86
CA VAL A 18 -0.09 -7.62 1.59
C VAL A 18 -0.74 -6.26 1.50
N TRP A 19 -0.41 -5.52 0.46
CA TRP A 19 -1.04 -4.24 0.17
C TRP A 19 -2.39 -4.45 -0.52
N ARG A 20 -3.38 -3.63 -0.13
CA ARG A 20 -4.67 -3.50 -0.79
C ARG A 20 -4.96 -2.03 -1.06
N ASP A 21 -5.44 -1.73 -2.25
CA ASP A 21 -5.73 -0.36 -2.66
C ASP A 21 -7.09 0.10 -2.13
N PHE A 22 -7.12 1.29 -1.55
CA PHE A 22 -8.37 1.94 -1.12
C PHE A 22 -8.34 3.43 -1.44
N PRO A 23 -8.36 3.81 -2.75
CA PRO A 23 -8.26 5.20 -3.18
C PRO A 23 -9.62 5.91 -3.08
N TYR A 24 -9.85 6.62 -1.97
CA TYR A 24 -11.13 7.28 -1.69
C TYR A 24 -11.05 8.82 -1.65
N GLN A 25 -9.87 9.40 -1.89
CA GLN A 25 -9.65 10.85 -1.78
C GLN A 25 -9.62 11.57 -3.15
N GLY A 26 -10.37 11.08 -4.12
CA GLY A 26 -10.47 11.70 -5.44
C GLY A 26 -9.55 11.09 -6.48
N GLN A 27 -9.47 11.73 -7.66
CA GLN A 27 -8.78 11.17 -8.83
C GLN A 27 -7.29 10.95 -8.59
N GLU A 28 -6.59 11.89 -7.95
CA GLU A 28 -5.17 11.73 -7.66
C GLU A 28 -4.88 10.53 -6.75
N SER A 29 -5.82 10.14 -5.88
CA SER A 29 -5.71 8.93 -5.07
C SER A 29 -5.77 7.67 -5.93
N VAL A 30 -6.62 7.66 -6.94
CA VAL A 30 -6.70 6.57 -7.93
C VAL A 30 -5.43 6.52 -8.78
N ASP A 31 -4.97 7.66 -9.27
CA ASP A 31 -3.76 7.76 -10.10
C ASP A 31 -2.52 7.29 -9.34
N ALA A 32 -2.39 7.63 -8.06
CA ALA A 32 -1.32 7.15 -7.20
C ALA A 32 -1.37 5.63 -6.98
N ALA A 33 -2.57 5.05 -6.83
CA ALA A 33 -2.73 3.60 -6.73
C ALA A 33 -2.33 2.88 -8.02
N LEU A 34 -2.74 3.39 -9.18
CA LEU A 34 -2.36 2.86 -10.49
C LEU A 34 -0.84 2.95 -10.71
N ALA A 35 -0.23 4.07 -10.31
CA ALA A 35 1.21 4.29 -10.38
C ALA A 35 1.99 3.29 -9.50
N ALA A 36 1.52 3.02 -8.28
CA ALA A 36 2.13 2.02 -7.41
C ALA A 36 2.06 0.61 -8.01
N ARG A 37 0.97 0.27 -8.71
CA ARG A 37 0.86 -1.00 -9.43
C ARG A 37 1.79 -1.07 -10.64
N ALA A 38 1.98 0.03 -11.38
CA ALA A 38 2.98 0.09 -12.46
C ALA A 38 4.41 -0.11 -11.92
N ALA A 39 4.73 0.46 -10.76
CA ALA A 39 6.01 0.24 -10.08
C ALA A 39 6.17 -1.22 -9.61
N GLN A 40 5.09 -1.86 -9.17
CA GLN A 40 5.07 -3.27 -8.79
C GLN A 40 5.50 -4.19 -9.94
N GLU A 41 5.09 -3.91 -11.17
CA GLU A 41 5.46 -4.68 -12.36
C GLU A 41 6.97 -4.65 -12.64
N GLN A 42 7.65 -3.65 -12.12
CA GLN A 42 9.10 -3.51 -12.20
C GLN A 42 9.83 -3.94 -10.91
N GLY A 43 9.10 -4.50 -9.94
CA GLY A 43 9.65 -5.02 -8.70
C GLY A 43 9.90 -3.97 -7.59
N GLU A 44 9.47 -2.71 -7.78
CA GLU A 44 9.78 -1.58 -6.91
C GLU A 44 8.55 -0.99 -6.20
N PHE A 45 7.55 -1.84 -5.89
CA PHE A 45 6.34 -1.36 -5.19
C PHE A 45 6.65 -0.58 -3.91
N TRP A 46 7.45 -1.16 -3.02
CA TRP A 46 7.68 -0.55 -1.70
C TRP A 46 8.55 0.71 -1.76
N GLY A 47 9.55 0.75 -2.64
CA GLY A 47 10.34 1.96 -2.87
C GLY A 47 9.46 3.09 -3.41
N TYR A 48 8.62 2.81 -4.38
CA TYR A 48 7.69 3.77 -4.95
C TYR A 48 6.59 4.20 -3.96
N HIS A 49 6.05 3.27 -3.18
CA HIS A 49 5.13 3.53 -2.07
C HIS A 49 5.71 4.55 -1.09
N ASP A 50 6.96 4.38 -0.67
CA ASP A 50 7.60 5.30 0.26
C ASP A 50 7.76 6.70 -0.33
N LEU A 51 8.06 6.81 -1.63
CA LEU A 51 8.11 8.10 -2.34
C LEU A 51 6.73 8.77 -2.36
N LEU A 52 5.65 8.04 -2.62
CA LEU A 52 4.29 8.59 -2.57
C LEU A 52 3.98 9.16 -1.18
N TYR A 53 4.26 8.40 -0.12
CA TYR A 53 3.98 8.85 1.25
C TYR A 53 4.86 10.02 1.69
N ASN A 54 6.13 10.03 1.30
CA ASN A 54 7.05 11.13 1.63
C ASN A 54 6.70 12.44 0.92
N ASN A 55 6.01 12.36 -0.22
CA ASN A 55 5.57 13.50 -1.01
C ASN A 55 4.05 13.75 -0.91
N GLN A 56 3.38 13.12 0.05
CA GLN A 56 1.93 13.28 0.23
C GLN A 56 1.58 14.73 0.56
N SER A 57 0.68 15.30 -0.24
CA SER A 57 0.05 16.59 -0.02
C SER A 57 -1.42 16.43 0.34
N SER A 58 -2.12 17.54 0.63
CA SER A 58 -3.58 17.51 0.80
C SER A 58 -4.25 17.00 -0.49
N GLY A 59 -5.22 16.10 -0.36
CA GLY A 59 -5.84 15.39 -1.47
C GLY A 59 -6.30 16.32 -2.62
N ASN A 60 -6.09 15.87 -3.86
CA ASN A 60 -6.42 16.59 -5.11
C ASN A 60 -5.79 17.99 -5.23
N SER A 61 -4.57 18.17 -4.72
CA SER A 61 -3.85 19.46 -4.78
C SER A 61 -2.79 19.53 -5.89
N GLY A 62 -2.71 18.52 -6.75
CA GLY A 62 -1.71 18.41 -7.82
C GLY A 62 -0.42 17.68 -7.38
N GLY A 63 -0.38 17.18 -6.16
CA GLY A 63 0.78 16.45 -5.63
C GLY A 63 1.03 15.13 -6.34
N TYR A 64 0.00 14.51 -6.86
CA TYR A 64 0.06 13.28 -7.64
C TYR A 64 -0.38 13.49 -9.09
N SER A 65 0.00 14.63 -9.67
CA SER A 65 -0.10 14.84 -11.11
C SER A 65 0.72 13.77 -11.86
N GLU A 66 0.35 13.48 -13.11
CA GLU A 66 1.08 12.50 -13.93
C GLU A 66 2.57 12.83 -14.01
N GLU A 67 2.92 14.12 -14.16
CA GLU A 67 4.32 14.58 -14.18
C GLU A 67 5.07 14.23 -12.89
N ASN A 68 4.45 14.44 -11.73
CA ASN A 68 5.05 14.10 -10.45
C ASN A 68 5.17 12.58 -10.28
N LEU A 69 4.15 11.81 -10.67
CA LEU A 69 4.20 10.35 -10.61
C LEU A 69 5.33 9.77 -11.47
N ILE A 70 5.56 10.33 -12.66
CA ILE A 70 6.69 9.93 -13.53
C ILE A 70 8.04 10.33 -12.90
N SER A 71 8.12 11.51 -12.29
CA SER A 71 9.32 11.95 -11.57
C SER A 71 9.67 11.03 -10.40
N PHE A 72 8.68 10.56 -9.66
CA PHE A 72 8.89 9.56 -8.59
C PHE A 72 9.36 8.21 -9.16
N ALA A 73 8.89 7.81 -10.34
CA ALA A 73 9.37 6.61 -11.00
C ALA A 73 10.84 6.72 -11.41
N GLU A 74 11.27 7.90 -11.88
CA GLU A 74 12.68 8.18 -12.16
C GLU A 74 13.53 8.10 -10.88
N GLU A 75 13.06 8.71 -9.78
CA GLU A 75 13.72 8.67 -8.48
C GLU A 75 13.83 7.24 -7.93
N ALA A 76 12.82 6.41 -8.16
CA ALA A 76 12.81 4.99 -7.81
C ALA A 76 13.72 4.13 -8.72
N GLY A 77 14.31 4.70 -9.77
CA GLY A 77 15.17 3.98 -10.70
C GLY A 77 14.42 3.07 -11.68
N LEU A 78 13.13 3.34 -11.91
CA LEU A 78 12.30 2.58 -12.84
C LEU A 78 12.59 2.95 -14.31
N ASP A 79 12.27 2.05 -15.22
CA ASP A 79 12.10 2.38 -16.64
C ASP A 79 10.89 3.30 -16.79
N THR A 80 11.16 4.60 -16.95
CA THR A 80 10.11 5.64 -16.98
C THR A 80 9.19 5.52 -18.18
N GLN A 81 9.70 5.09 -19.34
CA GLN A 81 8.87 4.90 -20.54
C GLN A 81 7.87 3.76 -20.32
N ARG A 82 8.35 2.62 -19.81
CA ARG A 82 7.49 1.49 -19.49
C ARG A 82 6.48 1.85 -18.39
N PHE A 83 6.92 2.58 -17.37
CA PHE A 83 6.04 3.06 -16.31
C PHE A 83 4.92 3.95 -16.82
N GLU A 84 5.26 4.90 -17.70
CA GLU A 84 4.30 5.83 -18.31
C GLU A 84 3.28 5.08 -19.19
N ASP A 85 3.75 4.13 -20.01
CA ASP A 85 2.88 3.30 -20.84
C ASP A 85 1.93 2.46 -19.97
N ASP A 86 2.42 1.84 -18.91
CA ASP A 86 1.63 1.07 -17.96
C ASP A 86 0.62 1.95 -17.21
N LEU A 87 1.02 3.16 -16.77
CA LEU A 87 0.15 4.10 -16.08
C LEU A 87 -1.01 4.57 -16.97
N ARG A 88 -0.73 4.88 -18.25
CA ARG A 88 -1.73 5.38 -19.22
C ARG A 88 -2.61 4.27 -19.80
N SER A 89 -2.19 3.02 -19.74
CA SER A 89 -2.91 1.90 -20.35
C SER A 89 -4.16 1.47 -19.58
N ALA A 90 -4.42 2.05 -18.40
CA ALA A 90 -5.48 1.62 -17.51
C ALA A 90 -5.40 0.13 -17.08
N ARG A 91 -4.24 -0.51 -17.30
CA ARG A 91 -4.00 -1.95 -17.12
C ARG A 91 -4.34 -2.46 -15.73
N TYR A 92 -4.20 -1.59 -14.72
CA TYR A 92 -4.39 -1.95 -13.31
C TYR A 92 -5.72 -1.44 -12.73
N GLU A 93 -6.56 -0.79 -13.52
CA GLU A 93 -7.86 -0.27 -13.03
C GLU A 93 -8.73 -1.36 -12.41
N GLU A 94 -8.81 -2.52 -13.05
CA GLU A 94 -9.58 -3.65 -12.55
C GLU A 94 -9.07 -4.12 -11.18
N THR A 95 -7.75 -4.19 -11.00
CA THR A 95 -7.13 -4.62 -9.74
C THR A 95 -7.41 -3.61 -8.63
N VAL A 96 -7.19 -2.32 -8.89
CA VAL A 96 -7.44 -1.24 -7.93
C VAL A 96 -8.93 -1.17 -7.57
N GLN A 97 -9.80 -1.30 -8.56
CA GLN A 97 -11.26 -1.30 -8.36
C GLN A 97 -11.72 -2.51 -7.53
N ALA A 98 -11.16 -3.70 -7.79
CA ALA A 98 -11.49 -4.91 -7.04
C ALA A 98 -11.07 -4.79 -5.56
N ASP A 99 -9.85 -4.30 -5.30
CA ASP A 99 -9.38 -4.04 -3.93
C ASP A 99 -10.27 -3.02 -3.21
N PHE A 100 -10.65 -1.95 -3.90
CA PHE A 100 -11.53 -0.93 -3.35
C PHE A 100 -12.92 -1.49 -2.98
N GLN A 101 -13.52 -2.27 -3.87
CA GLN A 101 -14.81 -2.92 -3.63
C GLN A 101 -14.73 -3.94 -2.48
N GLU A 102 -13.65 -4.72 -2.41
CA GLU A 102 -13.41 -5.64 -1.29
C GLU A 102 -13.37 -4.87 0.03
N GLY A 103 -12.59 -3.78 0.09
CA GLY A 103 -12.51 -2.93 1.27
C GLY A 103 -13.86 -2.35 1.69
N GLN A 104 -14.68 -1.90 0.72
CA GLN A 104 -16.04 -1.44 1.01
C GLN A 104 -16.92 -2.55 1.58
N SER A 105 -16.83 -3.77 1.03
CA SER A 105 -17.61 -4.92 1.50
C SER A 105 -17.21 -5.35 2.92
N LEU A 106 -15.96 -5.10 3.31
CA LEU A 106 -15.43 -5.33 4.67
C LEU A 106 -15.74 -4.19 5.64
N GLY A 107 -16.44 -3.15 5.19
CA GLY A 107 -16.82 -2.02 6.03
C GLY A 107 -15.68 -1.04 6.32
N ILE A 108 -14.61 -1.04 5.52
CA ILE A 108 -13.53 -0.07 5.65
C ILE A 108 -14.08 1.32 5.31
N SER A 109 -13.90 2.27 6.23
CA SER A 109 -14.37 3.66 6.09
C SER A 109 -13.21 4.67 6.03
N GLY A 110 -11.97 4.23 6.13
CA GLY A 110 -10.79 5.10 6.10
C GLY A 110 -9.49 4.33 6.12
N THR A 111 -8.41 5.07 5.85
CA THR A 111 -7.04 4.53 5.77
C THR A 111 -6.12 5.25 6.78
N PRO A 112 -5.10 4.58 7.27
CA PRO A 112 -4.85 3.15 7.07
C PRO A 112 -5.78 2.25 7.89
N THR A 113 -6.14 1.09 7.35
CA THR A 113 -6.80 0.00 8.10
C THR A 113 -5.99 -1.27 7.89
N PHE A 114 -5.72 -2.00 8.96
CA PHE A 114 -4.89 -3.20 8.94
C PHE A 114 -5.69 -4.41 9.39
N PHE A 115 -5.53 -5.50 8.68
CA PHE A 115 -6.00 -6.82 9.08
C PHE A 115 -4.79 -7.68 9.45
N ILE A 116 -4.73 -8.13 10.69
CA ILE A 116 -3.71 -9.04 11.19
C ILE A 116 -4.41 -10.36 11.51
N ASN A 117 -4.43 -11.26 10.52
CA ASN A 117 -5.35 -12.39 10.49
C ASN A 117 -6.80 -11.91 10.74
N ASP A 118 -7.43 -12.30 11.86
CA ASP A 118 -8.80 -11.93 12.19
C ASP A 118 -8.93 -10.62 12.99
N GLN A 119 -7.81 -9.99 13.36
CA GLN A 119 -7.81 -8.73 14.12
C GLN A 119 -7.76 -7.52 13.18
N VAL A 120 -8.59 -6.52 13.46
CA VAL A 120 -8.66 -5.27 12.68
C VAL A 120 -8.13 -4.10 13.51
N LEU A 121 -7.15 -3.39 12.96
CA LEU A 121 -6.63 -2.15 13.52
C LEU A 121 -6.95 -0.99 12.59
N VAL A 122 -7.65 0.03 13.09
CA VAL A 122 -8.04 1.22 12.32
C VAL A 122 -7.15 2.40 12.68
N GLY A 123 -6.62 3.07 11.67
CA GLY A 123 -5.76 4.23 11.83
C GLY A 123 -4.34 3.88 12.30
N PHE A 124 -3.56 4.92 12.51
CA PHE A 124 -2.23 4.78 13.10
C PHE A 124 -2.34 4.44 14.57
N GLN A 125 -1.78 3.29 14.94
CA GLN A 125 -1.67 2.85 16.32
C GLN A 125 -0.20 2.86 16.77
N PRO A 126 0.09 2.93 18.07
CA PRO A 126 1.44 2.73 18.59
C PRO A 126 2.04 1.39 18.13
N LEU A 127 3.37 1.35 17.96
CA LEU A 127 4.07 0.14 17.50
C LEU A 127 3.74 -1.09 18.35
N GLU A 128 3.65 -0.89 19.66
CA GLU A 128 3.37 -1.94 20.62
C GLU A 128 2.01 -2.62 20.38
N VAL A 129 1.03 -1.90 19.85
CA VAL A 129 -0.30 -2.45 19.49
C VAL A 129 -0.18 -3.41 18.31
N PHE A 130 0.61 -3.05 17.30
CA PHE A 130 0.91 -3.93 16.17
C PHE A 130 1.69 -5.16 16.61
N GLU A 131 2.73 -4.97 17.42
CA GLU A 131 3.55 -6.06 17.94
C GLU A 131 2.69 -7.05 18.74
N GLN A 132 1.82 -6.55 19.62
CA GLN A 132 0.91 -7.39 20.39
C GLN A 132 -0.03 -8.20 19.51
N ALA A 133 -0.65 -7.55 18.51
CA ALA A 133 -1.56 -8.23 17.57
C ALA A 133 -0.84 -9.30 16.74
N ILE A 134 0.39 -9.05 16.31
CA ILE A 134 1.21 -10.02 15.56
C ILE A 134 1.59 -11.22 16.46
N GLU A 135 2.00 -10.97 17.70
CA GLU A 135 2.38 -12.05 18.63
C GLU A 135 1.16 -12.88 19.05
N ASP A 136 -0.01 -12.27 19.20
CA ASP A 136 -1.26 -12.98 19.48
C ASP A 136 -1.64 -13.88 18.29
N ALA A 137 -1.63 -13.35 17.07
CA ALA A 137 -1.89 -14.13 15.85
C ALA A 137 -0.90 -15.29 15.66
N ARG A 138 0.38 -15.05 15.97
CA ARG A 138 1.43 -16.10 15.94
C ARG A 138 1.15 -17.23 16.93
N ARG A 139 0.73 -16.89 18.15
CA ARG A 139 0.40 -17.86 19.18
C ARG A 139 -0.80 -18.71 18.78
N GLU A 140 -1.87 -18.07 18.30
CA GLU A 140 -3.06 -18.75 17.80
C GLU A 140 -2.75 -19.72 16.65
N ALA A 141 -1.90 -19.31 15.70
CA ALA A 141 -1.45 -20.17 14.62
C ALA A 141 -0.64 -21.38 15.10
N SER A 142 0.10 -21.25 16.19
CA SER A 142 0.88 -22.35 16.78
C SER A 142 0.04 -23.32 17.61
N GLU A 143 -1.10 -22.87 18.16
CA GLU A 143 -2.01 -23.68 18.97
C GLU A 143 -3.07 -24.38 18.12
N GLY A 144 -3.36 -23.88 16.91
CA GLY A 144 -4.34 -24.42 15.97
C GLY A 144 -3.81 -25.45 14.97
N GLY A 145 -2.52 -25.73 14.97
CA GLY A 145 -1.83 -26.76 14.19
C GLY A 145 -1.49 -27.96 15.04
#